data_f8040c52191e7d99b109b76dc27578c4
#
_entry.id   f8040c52191e7d99b109b76dc27578c4
#
_cell.length_a   1.000
_cell.length_b   1.000
_cell.length_c   1.000
_cell.angle_alpha   90.00
_cell.angle_beta   90.00
_cell.angle_gamma   90.00
#
_symmetry.space_group_name_H-M   'P 1'
#
loop_
_entity.id
_entity.type
_entity.pdbx_description
1 polymer ?
#
loop_
_entity_poly.entity_id
_entity_poly.type
_entity_poly.pdbx_seq_one_letter_code
_entity_poly.pdbx_strand_id
1 'polypeptide(L)'
;MTQAPELPDIHAPFAPAVNGVASGAAAVLRQDFERHLRRTLAKDRYTATDRDRYFALALTVRDRLIERWIATQQTHHRRNVKRIYYLSLEFLIGRLLGNNVINLKLEETCRDAMA
;
A
#
# COMPACT_ATOMS: atom_id res chain seq x y z
N MET A 1 4.73 9.66 38.96
CA MET A 1 5.15 10.35 37.70
C MET A 1 5.14 9.29 36.61
N THR A 2 4.08 9.23 35.82
CA THR A 2 3.93 8.28 34.74
C THR A 2 4.63 8.86 33.50
N GLN A 3 5.72 8.25 33.10
CA GLN A 3 6.48 8.63 31.90
C GLN A 3 5.59 8.43 30.68
N ALA A 4 5.36 9.50 29.90
CA ALA A 4 4.63 9.41 28.64
C ALA A 4 5.38 8.46 27.69
N PRO A 5 4.68 7.59 26.94
CA PRO A 5 5.34 6.68 26.01
C PRO A 5 6.12 7.49 24.94
N GLU A 6 7.39 7.16 24.82
CA GLU A 6 8.28 7.75 23.82
C GLU A 6 7.72 7.46 22.41
N LEU A 7 7.43 8.52 21.67
CA LEU A 7 6.85 8.40 20.32
C LEU A 7 7.93 7.92 19.34
N PRO A 8 7.63 6.96 18.47
CA PRO A 8 8.57 6.52 17.46
C PRO A 8 8.98 7.70 16.56
N ASP A 9 10.27 7.77 16.23
CA ASP A 9 10.83 8.78 15.35
C ASP A 9 10.21 8.66 13.94
N ILE A 10 9.42 9.67 13.55
CA ILE A 10 8.75 9.74 12.24
C ILE A 10 9.72 10.06 11.09
N HIS A 11 10.93 10.50 11.41
CA HIS A 11 11.98 10.79 10.42
C HIS A 11 12.94 9.61 10.26
N ALA A 12 12.79 8.56 11.08
CA ALA A 12 13.55 7.34 10.85
C ALA A 12 13.27 6.85 9.43
N PRO A 13 14.30 6.67 8.58
CA PRO A 13 14.09 6.11 7.25
C PRO A 13 13.42 4.76 7.42
N PHE A 14 12.34 4.56 6.66
CA PHE A 14 11.67 3.27 6.61
C PHE A 14 12.74 2.21 6.28
N ALA A 15 13.06 1.37 7.27
CA ALA A 15 14.13 0.39 7.11
C ALA A 15 13.82 -0.49 5.89
N PRO A 16 14.75 -0.62 4.93
CA PRO A 16 14.56 -1.53 3.82
C PRO A 16 14.42 -2.94 4.38
N ALA A 17 13.41 -3.66 3.91
CA ALA A 17 13.24 -5.07 4.24
C ALA A 17 14.52 -5.83 3.90
N VAL A 18 15.14 -6.47 4.89
CA VAL A 18 16.33 -7.29 4.72
C VAL A 18 16.00 -8.49 3.84
N ASN A 19 16.90 -8.89 2.98
CA ASN A 19 16.74 -9.86 1.88
C ASN A 19 16.09 -11.23 2.22
N GLY A 20 15.92 -11.59 3.50
CA GLY A 20 15.15 -12.77 3.93
C GLY A 20 13.64 -12.53 4.09
N VAL A 21 13.21 -11.27 4.11
CA VAL A 21 11.80 -10.84 4.24
C VAL A 21 11.14 -10.66 2.86
N ALA A 22 11.93 -10.54 1.79
CA ALA A 22 11.43 -10.35 0.42
C ALA A 22 10.53 -11.51 -0.03
N SER A 23 10.90 -12.76 0.26
CA SER A 23 10.09 -13.94 -0.07
C SER A 23 8.76 -13.94 0.70
N GLY A 24 8.76 -13.56 1.98
CA GLY A 24 7.54 -13.44 2.79
C GLY A 24 6.64 -12.30 2.31
N ALA A 25 7.20 -11.15 1.96
CA ALA A 25 6.44 -10.00 1.46
C ALA A 25 5.78 -10.30 0.12
N ALA A 26 6.46 -10.99 -0.80
CA ALA A 26 5.89 -11.42 -2.07
C ALA A 26 4.75 -12.42 -1.88
N ALA A 27 4.90 -13.38 -0.94
CA ALA A 27 3.84 -14.34 -0.63
C ALA A 27 2.58 -13.64 -0.06
N VAL A 28 2.76 -12.68 0.85
CA VAL A 28 1.64 -11.89 1.39
C VAL A 28 0.96 -11.06 0.30
N LEU A 29 1.73 -10.42 -0.57
CA LEU A 29 1.18 -9.65 -1.68
C LEU A 29 0.40 -10.54 -2.64
N ARG A 30 0.92 -11.72 -2.98
CA ARG A 30 0.22 -12.72 -3.80
C ARG A 30 -1.09 -13.17 -3.16
N GLN A 31 -1.10 -13.43 -1.86
CA GLN A 31 -2.30 -13.80 -1.11
C GLN A 31 -3.38 -12.71 -1.16
N ASP A 32 -2.98 -11.45 -0.99
CA ASP A 32 -3.90 -10.31 -1.10
C ASP A 32 -4.44 -10.14 -2.52
N PHE A 33 -3.60 -10.31 -3.52
CA PHE A 33 -4.00 -10.31 -4.93
C PHE A 33 -5.05 -11.39 -5.22
N GLU A 34 -4.81 -12.63 -4.79
CA GLU A 34 -5.75 -13.73 -4.94
C GLU A 34 -7.05 -13.48 -4.18
N ARG A 35 -6.96 -12.88 -2.98
CA ARG A 35 -8.13 -12.48 -2.20
C ARG A 35 -8.99 -11.47 -2.96
N HIS A 36 -8.40 -10.45 -3.56
CA HIS A 36 -9.12 -9.47 -4.37
C HIS A 36 -9.71 -10.09 -5.64
N LEU A 37 -8.93 -10.93 -6.32
CA LEU A 37 -9.42 -11.61 -7.52
C LEU A 37 -10.67 -12.44 -7.21
N ARG A 38 -10.64 -13.24 -6.15
CA ARG A 38 -11.71 -14.16 -5.80
C ARG A 38 -12.90 -13.50 -5.10
N ARG A 39 -12.63 -12.62 -4.10
CA ARG A 39 -13.68 -12.09 -3.22
C ARG A 39 -14.22 -10.73 -3.66
N THR A 40 -13.37 -9.88 -4.25
CA THR A 40 -13.79 -8.55 -4.70
C THR A 40 -14.31 -8.58 -6.13
N LEU A 41 -13.62 -9.29 -7.02
CA LEU A 41 -13.96 -9.37 -8.44
C LEU A 41 -14.77 -10.61 -8.79
N ALA A 42 -14.95 -11.56 -7.85
CA ALA A 42 -15.66 -12.82 -8.06
C ALA A 42 -15.14 -13.63 -9.27
N LYS A 43 -13.81 -13.64 -9.44
CA LYS A 43 -13.12 -14.36 -10.51
C LYS A 43 -12.21 -15.43 -9.94
N ASP A 44 -12.03 -16.50 -10.69
CA ASP A 44 -10.99 -17.50 -10.43
C ASP A 44 -9.82 -17.32 -11.43
N ARG A 45 -8.77 -18.13 -11.27
CA ARG A 45 -7.57 -18.05 -12.12
C ARG A 45 -7.84 -18.43 -13.59
N TYR A 46 -8.97 -19.14 -13.87
CA TYR A 46 -9.32 -19.63 -15.21
C TYR A 46 -10.21 -18.63 -15.96
N THR A 47 -11.09 -17.95 -15.23
CA THR A 47 -12.05 -16.99 -15.79
C THR A 47 -11.58 -15.54 -15.73
N ALA A 48 -10.48 -15.27 -15.00
CA ALA A 48 -9.93 -13.94 -14.86
C ALA A 48 -9.28 -13.46 -16.16
N THR A 49 -9.73 -12.31 -16.64
CA THR A 49 -9.09 -11.59 -17.76
C THR A 49 -7.89 -10.79 -17.26
N ASP A 50 -7.06 -10.27 -18.18
CA ASP A 50 -5.94 -9.39 -17.83
C ASP A 50 -6.42 -8.11 -17.14
N ARG A 51 -7.61 -7.62 -17.53
CA ARG A 51 -8.27 -6.50 -16.85
C ARG A 51 -8.61 -6.83 -15.40
N ASP A 52 -9.15 -8.02 -15.11
CA ASP A 52 -9.47 -8.44 -13.76
C ASP A 52 -8.20 -8.57 -12.91
N ARG A 53 -7.13 -9.11 -13.48
CA ARG A 53 -5.81 -9.19 -12.84
C ARG A 53 -5.23 -7.81 -12.55
N TYR A 54 -5.34 -6.87 -13.49
CA TYR A 54 -4.93 -5.49 -13.27
C TYR A 54 -5.68 -4.84 -12.10
N PHE A 55 -7.01 -5.01 -12.03
CA PHE A 55 -7.80 -4.49 -10.92
C PHE A 55 -7.47 -5.16 -9.59
N ALA A 56 -7.26 -6.47 -9.55
CA ALA A 56 -6.84 -7.16 -8.34
C ALA A 56 -5.51 -6.63 -7.81
N LEU A 57 -4.52 -6.40 -8.70
CA LEU A 57 -3.24 -5.80 -8.35
C LEU A 57 -3.41 -4.35 -7.86
N ALA A 58 -4.21 -3.55 -8.55
CA ALA A 58 -4.47 -2.17 -8.17
C ALA A 58 -5.12 -2.07 -6.78
N LEU A 59 -6.06 -2.94 -6.46
CA LEU A 59 -6.69 -3.03 -5.14
C LEU A 59 -5.69 -3.47 -4.07
N THR A 60 -4.82 -4.43 -4.38
CA THR A 60 -3.75 -4.88 -3.48
C THR A 60 -2.77 -3.75 -3.14
N VAL A 61 -2.37 -2.94 -4.11
CA VAL A 61 -1.52 -1.76 -3.90
C VAL A 61 -2.28 -0.68 -3.13
N ARG A 62 -3.57 -0.46 -3.43
CA ARG A 62 -4.44 0.49 -2.73
C ARG A 62 -4.55 0.16 -1.24
N ASP A 63 -4.69 -1.10 -0.86
CA ASP A 63 -4.79 -1.48 0.55
C ASP A 63 -3.56 -1.01 1.33
N ARG A 64 -2.36 -1.15 0.78
CA ARG A 64 -1.11 -0.68 1.40
C ARG A 64 -1.04 0.85 1.51
N LEU A 65 -1.56 1.55 0.51
CA LEU A 65 -1.68 3.02 0.57
C LEU A 65 -2.62 3.45 1.70
N ILE A 66 -3.76 2.78 1.83
CA ILE A 66 -4.76 3.08 2.87
C ILE A 66 -4.19 2.84 4.26
N GLU A 67 -3.50 1.73 4.49
CA GLU A 67 -2.86 1.44 5.78
C GLU A 67 -1.89 2.57 6.19
N ARG A 68 -1.03 3.00 5.27
CA ARG A 68 -0.09 4.12 5.51
C ARG A 68 -0.83 5.43 5.74
N TRP A 69 -1.88 5.69 4.98
CA TRP A 69 -2.70 6.89 5.14
C TRP A 69 -3.39 6.92 6.50
N ILE A 70 -3.97 5.82 6.94
CA ILE A 70 -4.61 5.70 8.26
C ILE A 70 -3.57 5.95 9.36
N ALA A 71 -2.39 5.35 9.30
CA ALA A 71 -1.31 5.56 10.26
C ALA A 71 -0.90 7.05 10.33
N THR A 72 -0.82 7.72 9.19
CA THR A 72 -0.55 9.16 9.11
C THR A 72 -1.67 9.97 9.76
N GLN A 73 -2.94 9.68 9.47
CA GLN A 73 -4.09 10.37 10.08
C GLN A 73 -4.12 10.18 11.60
N GLN A 74 -3.84 8.98 12.09
CA GLN A 74 -3.74 8.71 13.52
C GLN A 74 -2.62 9.53 14.18
N THR A 75 -1.49 9.68 13.50
CA THR A 75 -0.38 10.50 13.99
C THR A 75 -0.76 11.99 14.05
N HIS A 76 -1.43 12.48 13.01
CA HIS A 76 -1.95 13.86 12.98
C HIS A 76 -2.96 14.11 14.10
N HIS A 77 -3.84 13.14 14.35
CA HIS A 77 -4.82 13.24 15.44
C HIS A 77 -4.15 13.29 16.82
N ARG A 78 -3.22 12.37 17.08
CA ARG A 78 -2.49 12.32 18.37
C ARG A 78 -1.65 13.56 18.64
N ARG A 79 -1.03 14.11 17.60
CA ARG A 79 -0.16 15.31 17.73
C ARG A 79 -0.93 16.62 17.64
N ASN A 80 -2.22 16.57 17.35
CA ASN A 80 -3.08 17.76 17.14
C ASN A 80 -2.43 18.80 16.21
N VAL A 81 -1.90 18.34 15.08
CA VAL A 81 -1.17 19.19 14.14
C VAL A 81 -2.10 20.16 13.42
N LYS A 82 -1.59 21.34 13.07
CA LYS A 82 -2.30 22.29 12.21
C LYS A 82 -2.51 21.65 10.83
N ARG A 83 -3.75 21.64 10.35
CA ARG A 83 -4.10 21.11 9.02
C ARG A 83 -4.31 22.25 8.04
N ILE A 84 -3.72 22.11 6.86
CA ILE A 84 -3.90 23.02 5.73
C ILE A 84 -4.61 22.20 4.63
N TYR A 85 -5.72 22.74 4.13
CA TYR A 85 -6.49 22.14 3.04
C TYR A 85 -6.23 22.93 1.76
N TYR A 86 -5.70 22.23 0.74
CA TYR A 86 -5.55 22.77 -0.59
C TYR A 86 -6.66 22.20 -1.49
N LEU A 87 -7.52 23.05 -1.98
CA LEU A 87 -8.63 22.68 -2.86
C LEU A 87 -8.27 23.02 -4.29
N SER A 88 -8.21 22.00 -5.16
CA SER A 88 -8.01 22.18 -6.58
C SER A 88 -8.98 21.29 -7.37
N LEU A 89 -9.46 21.77 -8.50
CA LEU A 89 -10.25 21.00 -9.45
C LEU A 89 -9.36 20.26 -10.48
N GLU A 90 -8.06 20.51 -10.48
CA GLU A 90 -7.10 20.00 -11.45
C GLU A 90 -6.25 18.85 -10.89
N PHE A 91 -6.90 17.84 -10.29
CA PHE A 91 -6.23 16.62 -9.82
C PHE A 91 -6.28 15.47 -10.84
N LEU A 92 -6.48 15.78 -12.11
CA LEU A 92 -6.50 14.76 -13.14
C LEU A 92 -5.08 14.23 -13.40
N ILE A 93 -4.69 13.23 -12.64
CA ILE A 93 -3.41 12.56 -12.78
C ILE A 93 -3.69 11.23 -13.51
N GLY A 94 -2.94 10.95 -14.56
CA GLY A 94 -3.13 9.76 -15.39
C GLY A 94 -2.74 8.45 -14.70
N ARG A 95 -1.91 7.65 -15.32
CA ARG A 95 -1.55 6.28 -14.92
C ARG A 95 -0.83 6.21 -13.56
N LEU A 96 -1.58 6.04 -12.47
CA LEU A 96 -1.07 6.12 -11.10
C LEU A 96 -0.52 4.82 -10.54
N LEU A 97 -0.92 3.65 -11.06
CA LEU A 97 -0.54 2.38 -10.45
C LEU A 97 0.98 2.20 -10.42
N GLY A 98 1.67 2.37 -11.55
CA GLY A 98 3.12 2.28 -11.61
C GLY A 98 3.82 3.25 -10.68
N ASN A 99 3.38 4.51 -10.65
CA ASN A 99 3.92 5.52 -9.75
C ASN A 99 3.74 5.15 -8.27
N ASN A 100 2.59 4.60 -7.90
CA ASN A 100 2.34 4.15 -6.53
C ASN A 100 3.18 2.93 -6.15
N VAL A 101 3.39 1.98 -7.05
CA VAL A 101 4.27 0.82 -6.85
C VAL A 101 5.70 1.29 -6.55
N ILE A 102 6.23 2.25 -7.34
CA ILE A 102 7.55 2.84 -7.14
C ILE A 102 7.64 3.57 -5.79
N ASN A 103 6.69 4.46 -5.50
CA ASN A 103 6.67 5.24 -4.26
C ASN A 103 6.53 4.39 -3.01
N LEU A 104 5.86 3.25 -3.10
CA LEU A 104 5.74 2.28 -2.03
C LEU A 104 6.94 1.32 -1.93
N LYS A 105 7.88 1.38 -2.89
CA LYS A 105 9.01 0.46 -3.02
C LYS A 105 8.57 -1.01 -3.15
N LEU A 106 7.53 -1.24 -3.92
CA LEU A 106 6.93 -2.57 -4.13
C LEU A 106 7.32 -3.21 -5.47
N GLU A 107 8.22 -2.63 -6.27
CA GLU A 107 8.54 -3.09 -7.63
C GLU A 107 9.02 -4.54 -7.66
N GLU A 108 10.03 -4.86 -6.85
CA GLU A 108 10.57 -6.23 -6.74
C GLU A 108 9.52 -7.18 -6.15
N THR A 109 8.85 -6.75 -5.07
CA THR A 109 7.82 -7.55 -4.41
C THR A 109 6.66 -7.89 -5.37
N CYS A 110 6.23 -6.93 -6.19
CA CYS A 110 5.19 -7.15 -7.20
C CYS A 110 5.69 -8.09 -8.30
N ARG A 111 6.93 -7.92 -8.77
CA ARG A 111 7.53 -8.80 -9.79
C ARG A 111 7.56 -10.25 -9.28
N ASP A 112 8.09 -10.47 -8.10
CA ASP A 112 8.22 -11.79 -7.49
C ASP A 112 6.85 -12.44 -7.19
N ALA A 113 5.87 -11.64 -6.79
CA ALA A 113 4.53 -12.13 -6.52
C ALA A 113 3.76 -12.53 -7.78
N MET A 114 4.08 -11.92 -8.94
CA MET A 114 3.40 -12.15 -10.21
C MET A 114 4.15 -13.15 -11.12
N ALA A 115 5.38 -13.54 -10.77
CA ALA A 115 6.11 -14.61 -11.45
C ALA A 115 5.52 -15.99 -11.13
#